data_ca424b1fc8ecdb3a876b84454db47145
#
_entry.id   ca424b1fc8ecdb3a876b84454db47145
#
_cell.length_a   1.000
_cell.length_b   1.000
_cell.length_c   1.000
_cell.angle_alpha   90.00
_cell.angle_beta   90.00
_cell.angle_gamma   90.00
#
_symmetry.space_group_name_H-M   'P 1'
#
loop_
_entity.id
_entity.type
_entity.pdbx_description
1 polymer ?
#
loop_
_entity_poly.entity_id
_entity_poly.type
_entity_poly.pdbx_seq_one_letter_code
_entity_poly.pdbx_strand_id
1 'polypeptide(L)'
;TVKREYSTIMNGLAVEANIADLEAIKQTDGVKEAFVAEFYSLPEPIDTYSSGGVSAIGGDIAGDLGFTGKNSAVAILDTGLDLSHPAFSSVNSPKYSKEDIESVIKNNKMTIGKLNVSKVYINDKIPYAYDYADVDTNVSGGESHGTHVAGIVGANSGGVVEGVAPDAQLFIMKVFGDSSGGAYDDDILAALDDSVKFGVDAINMSLGSTAGFSESAYKSMREVYNRVKNSGIALYCAAGNEYSSTYENAAGNDLSKATEPDNGVVA
;
A
#
# COMPACT_ATOMS: atom_id res chain seq x y z
N THR A 1 11.18 22.47 0.51
CA THR A 1 10.17 22.27 1.59
C THR A 1 10.18 20.79 1.99
N VAL A 2 10.11 20.48 3.30
CA VAL A 2 9.91 19.11 3.78
C VAL A 2 8.44 18.73 3.60
N LYS A 3 8.19 17.63 2.91
CA LYS A 3 6.83 17.06 2.69
C LYS A 3 6.51 15.96 3.71
N ARG A 4 7.46 15.04 3.93
CA ARG A 4 7.29 13.87 4.80
C ARG A 4 8.52 13.66 5.68
N GLU A 5 8.30 13.04 6.83
CA GLU A 5 9.37 12.53 7.71
C GLU A 5 9.09 11.07 8.00
N TYR A 6 10.09 10.23 7.74
CA TYR A 6 10.05 8.79 7.99
C TYR A 6 10.88 8.45 9.21
N SER A 7 10.44 7.53 10.04
CA SER A 7 11.12 7.21 11.29
C SER A 7 11.18 5.71 11.63
N THR A 8 10.46 4.88 10.90
CA THR A 8 10.33 3.45 11.18
C THR A 8 11.01 2.60 10.12
N ILE A 9 10.58 2.70 8.86
CA ILE A 9 11.20 1.95 7.77
C ILE A 9 12.51 2.58 7.31
N MET A 10 12.69 3.87 7.54
CA MET A 10 13.92 4.60 7.25
C MET A 10 14.03 5.84 8.15
N ASN A 11 15.23 6.35 8.33
CA ASN A 11 15.46 7.69 8.87
C ASN A 11 15.67 8.64 7.70
N GLY A 12 14.63 9.32 7.29
CA GLY A 12 14.65 10.10 6.05
C GLY A 12 13.58 11.17 5.95
N LEU A 13 13.70 11.96 4.90
CA LEU A 13 12.80 13.05 4.57
C LEU A 13 12.42 12.97 3.09
N ALA A 14 11.15 13.19 2.76
CA ALA A 14 10.76 13.62 1.42
C ALA A 14 10.76 15.14 1.39
N VAL A 15 11.43 15.71 0.40
CA VAL A 15 11.57 17.14 0.24
C VAL A 15 11.21 17.57 -1.18
N GLU A 16 10.55 18.71 -1.29
CA GLU A 16 10.38 19.40 -2.56
C GLU A 16 11.54 20.38 -2.72
N ALA A 17 12.34 20.20 -3.76
CA ALA A 17 13.52 20.98 -4.06
C ALA A 17 13.71 21.11 -5.59
N ASN A 18 14.59 22.01 -6.03
CA ASN A 18 14.97 22.05 -7.43
C ASN A 18 15.87 20.84 -7.76
N ILE A 19 15.65 20.18 -8.89
CA ILE A 19 16.46 19.05 -9.33
C ILE A 19 17.96 19.41 -9.43
N ALA A 20 18.28 20.64 -9.73
CA ALA A 20 19.66 21.11 -9.78
C ALA A 20 20.36 21.07 -8.40
N ASP A 21 19.60 21.04 -7.31
CA ASP A 21 20.14 20.98 -5.94
C ASP A 21 20.44 19.55 -5.48
N LEU A 22 20.10 18.52 -6.27
CA LEU A 22 20.22 17.12 -5.88
C LEU A 22 21.64 16.74 -5.46
N GLU A 23 22.64 17.16 -6.23
CA GLU A 23 24.03 16.86 -5.91
C GLU A 23 24.51 17.59 -4.65
N ALA A 24 24.05 18.80 -4.41
CA ALA A 24 24.33 19.53 -3.18
C ALA A 24 23.67 18.86 -1.96
N ILE A 25 22.44 18.37 -2.14
CA ILE A 25 21.75 17.60 -1.09
C ILE A 25 22.51 16.34 -0.75
N LYS A 26 22.97 15.56 -1.75
CA LYS A 26 23.77 14.35 -1.54
C LYS A 26 25.07 14.61 -0.77
N GLN A 27 25.65 15.79 -0.92
CA GLN A 27 26.89 16.19 -0.26
C GLN A 27 26.66 16.84 1.11
N THR A 28 25.40 17.02 1.53
CA THR A 28 25.08 17.60 2.84
C THR A 28 25.49 16.63 3.93
N ASP A 29 26.17 17.15 4.97
CA ASP A 29 26.58 16.33 6.11
C ASP A 29 25.39 15.64 6.78
N GLY A 30 25.50 14.33 7.04
CA GLY A 30 24.43 13.50 7.57
C GLY A 30 23.48 12.90 6.52
N VAL A 31 23.57 13.28 5.25
CA VAL A 31 22.82 12.64 4.16
C VAL A 31 23.60 11.43 3.66
N LYS A 32 23.01 10.23 3.83
CA LYS A 32 23.59 9.00 3.30
C LYS A 32 23.35 8.84 1.80
N GLU A 33 22.15 9.21 1.37
CA GLU A 33 21.69 9.07 -0.02
C GLU A 33 20.55 10.03 -0.29
N ALA A 34 20.43 10.51 -1.53
CA ALA A 34 19.28 11.24 -2.02
C ALA A 34 19.01 10.85 -3.48
N PHE A 35 17.74 10.67 -3.80
CA PHE A 35 17.26 10.31 -5.13
C PHE A 35 15.94 11.03 -5.44
N VAL A 36 15.57 11.06 -6.70
CA VAL A 36 14.28 11.60 -7.14
C VAL A 36 13.22 10.52 -6.92
N ALA A 37 12.07 10.91 -6.36
CA ALA A 37 10.93 10.02 -6.20
C ALA A 37 10.42 9.56 -7.57
N GLU A 38 10.19 8.27 -7.71
CA GLU A 38 9.59 7.68 -8.91
C GLU A 38 8.08 7.93 -8.92
N PHE A 39 7.51 7.87 -10.11
CA PHE A 39 6.09 8.04 -10.35
C PHE A 39 5.51 6.76 -10.96
N TYR A 40 4.38 6.31 -10.42
CA TYR A 40 3.66 5.13 -10.84
C TYR A 40 2.33 5.55 -11.47
N SER A 41 2.11 5.15 -12.72
CA SER A 41 0.83 5.37 -13.39
C SER A 41 -0.29 4.58 -12.72
N LEU A 42 -1.52 5.06 -12.87
CA LEU A 42 -2.70 4.29 -12.49
C LEU A 42 -2.68 2.93 -13.22
N PRO A 43 -3.00 1.84 -12.51
CA PRO A 43 -3.17 0.55 -13.15
C PRO A 43 -4.35 0.59 -14.13
N GLU A 44 -4.18 -0.05 -15.29
CA GLU A 44 -5.27 -0.17 -16.26
C GLU A 44 -6.43 -0.98 -15.66
N PRO A 45 -7.68 -0.55 -15.89
CA PRO A 45 -8.84 -1.32 -15.46
C PRO A 45 -8.83 -2.71 -16.09
N ILE A 46 -8.91 -3.75 -15.28
CA ILE A 46 -9.04 -5.11 -15.80
C ILE A 46 -10.52 -5.48 -15.80
N ASP A 47 -11.08 -5.65 -16.98
CA ASP A 47 -12.42 -6.23 -17.17
C ASP A 47 -12.37 -7.74 -16.86
N THR A 48 -12.40 -8.11 -15.60
CA THR A 48 -12.48 -9.52 -15.21
C THR A 48 -13.85 -9.86 -14.65
N TYR A 49 -14.62 -10.56 -15.46
CA TYR A 49 -15.77 -11.32 -15.00
C TYR A 49 -15.31 -12.70 -14.52
N SER A 50 -14.84 -12.81 -13.31
CA SER A 50 -14.48 -14.11 -12.72
C SER A 50 -15.36 -14.40 -11.53
N SER A 51 -16.35 -15.23 -11.70
CA SER A 51 -17.22 -15.74 -10.64
C SER A 51 -16.61 -16.87 -9.80
N GLY A 52 -15.35 -17.21 -9.99
CA GLY A 52 -14.69 -18.35 -9.34
C GLY A 52 -13.31 -18.05 -8.75
N GLY A 53 -12.93 -16.78 -8.60
CA GLY A 53 -11.57 -16.40 -8.21
C GLY A 53 -11.11 -16.97 -6.85
N VAL A 54 -11.96 -16.92 -5.84
CA VAL A 54 -11.63 -17.42 -4.48
C VAL A 54 -11.43 -18.94 -4.50
N SER A 55 -12.32 -19.69 -5.15
CA SER A 55 -12.20 -21.15 -5.26
C SER A 55 -11.00 -21.58 -6.12
N ALA A 56 -10.66 -20.81 -7.16
CA ALA A 56 -9.52 -21.13 -8.03
C ALA A 56 -8.17 -21.15 -7.29
N ILE A 57 -8.06 -20.40 -6.19
CA ILE A 57 -6.86 -20.35 -5.34
C ILE A 57 -7.01 -21.14 -4.04
N GLY A 58 -8.13 -21.87 -3.84
CA GLY A 58 -8.39 -22.65 -2.64
C GLY A 58 -8.82 -21.79 -1.42
N GLY A 59 -9.26 -20.56 -1.65
CA GLY A 59 -9.71 -19.66 -0.57
C GLY A 59 -10.97 -20.15 0.12
N ASP A 60 -11.86 -20.81 -0.60
CA ASP A 60 -13.04 -21.53 -0.05
C ASP A 60 -12.63 -22.65 0.92
N ILE A 61 -11.62 -23.44 0.55
CA ILE A 61 -11.07 -24.50 1.41
C ILE A 61 -10.48 -23.90 2.69
N ALA A 62 -9.76 -22.79 2.58
CA ALA A 62 -9.20 -22.10 3.74
C ALA A 62 -10.33 -21.58 4.65
N GLY A 63 -11.39 -21.02 4.07
CA GLY A 63 -12.59 -20.57 4.80
C GLY A 63 -13.29 -21.72 5.53
N ASP A 64 -13.49 -22.86 4.88
CA ASP A 64 -14.10 -24.06 5.48
C ASP A 64 -13.26 -24.62 6.63
N LEU A 65 -11.94 -24.43 6.60
CA LEU A 65 -11.02 -24.77 7.70
C LEU A 65 -11.00 -23.70 8.82
N GLY A 66 -11.75 -22.61 8.68
CA GLY A 66 -11.86 -21.54 9.67
C GLY A 66 -10.83 -20.41 9.50
N PHE A 67 -10.05 -20.39 8.42
CA PHE A 67 -9.10 -19.32 8.10
C PHE A 67 -9.79 -18.19 7.33
N THR A 68 -10.52 -17.35 8.03
CA THR A 68 -11.33 -16.24 7.46
C THR A 68 -10.66 -14.86 7.60
N GLY A 69 -9.43 -14.80 8.06
CA GLY A 69 -8.75 -13.54 8.38
C GLY A 69 -9.15 -12.92 9.73
N LYS A 70 -9.84 -13.68 10.57
CA LYS A 70 -10.25 -13.24 11.91
C LYS A 70 -9.03 -12.80 12.74
N ASN A 71 -9.15 -11.66 13.45
CA ASN A 71 -8.07 -11.05 14.23
C ASN A 71 -6.84 -10.67 13.38
N SER A 72 -7.00 -10.47 12.09
CA SER A 72 -5.95 -9.95 11.22
C SER A 72 -6.30 -8.58 10.63
N ALA A 73 -5.28 -7.86 10.21
CA ALA A 73 -5.38 -6.56 9.58
C ALA A 73 -4.49 -6.51 8.33
N VAL A 74 -5.06 -6.04 7.23
CA VAL A 74 -4.36 -5.91 5.95
C VAL A 74 -4.38 -4.45 5.52
N ALA A 75 -3.21 -3.88 5.23
CA ALA A 75 -3.12 -2.56 4.60
C ALA A 75 -3.23 -2.71 3.08
N ILE A 76 -4.08 -1.88 2.48
CA ILE A 76 -4.30 -1.79 1.03
C ILE A 76 -3.74 -0.44 0.57
N LEU A 77 -2.59 -0.47 -0.09
CA LEU A 77 -1.95 0.70 -0.69
C LEU A 77 -2.38 0.77 -2.16
N ASP A 78 -3.38 1.61 -2.44
CA ASP A 78 -4.06 1.62 -3.75
C ASP A 78 -4.74 2.97 -4.04
N THR A 79 -5.68 3.00 -4.99
CA THR A 79 -6.43 4.20 -5.42
C THR A 79 -7.52 4.64 -4.44
N GLY A 80 -7.73 3.93 -3.34
CA GLY A 80 -8.75 4.25 -2.33
C GLY A 80 -9.86 3.21 -2.24
N LEU A 81 -11.02 3.60 -1.70
CA LEU A 81 -12.15 2.70 -1.44
C LEU A 81 -13.48 3.45 -1.56
N ASP A 82 -14.47 2.83 -2.19
CA ASP A 82 -15.87 3.24 -2.03
C ASP A 82 -16.36 2.84 -0.62
N LEU A 83 -16.31 3.79 0.31
CA LEU A 83 -16.73 3.60 1.69
C LEU A 83 -18.24 3.35 1.84
N SER A 84 -19.03 3.63 0.79
CA SER A 84 -20.47 3.38 0.79
C SER A 84 -20.84 1.95 0.42
N HIS A 85 -19.87 1.17 -0.11
CA HIS A 85 -20.13 -0.19 -0.56
C HIS A 85 -20.43 -1.12 0.63
N PRO A 86 -21.57 -1.86 0.64
CA PRO A 86 -22.03 -2.62 1.80
C PRO A 86 -21.09 -3.74 2.23
N ALA A 87 -20.23 -4.25 1.35
CA ALA A 87 -19.26 -5.30 1.67
C ALA A 87 -18.17 -4.88 2.67
N PHE A 88 -18.08 -3.59 3.00
CA PHE A 88 -17.09 -3.05 3.94
C PHE A 88 -17.71 -2.44 5.20
N SER A 89 -18.96 -2.82 5.51
CA SER A 89 -19.70 -2.24 6.63
C SER A 89 -19.41 -2.89 7.97
N SER A 90 -19.00 -4.16 8.01
CA SER A 90 -18.83 -4.91 9.26
C SER A 90 -17.76 -6.00 9.16
N VAL A 91 -17.27 -6.41 10.32
CA VAL A 91 -16.34 -7.52 10.49
C VAL A 91 -16.65 -8.27 11.79
N ASN A 92 -16.41 -9.58 11.80
CA ASN A 92 -16.53 -10.38 13.01
C ASN A 92 -15.18 -10.38 13.77
N SER A 93 -15.21 -10.02 15.05
CA SER A 93 -14.01 -10.03 15.91
C SER A 93 -12.86 -9.16 15.39
N PRO A 94 -13.02 -7.84 15.39
CA PRO A 94 -11.98 -6.92 14.96
C PRO A 94 -10.71 -7.07 15.81
N LYS A 95 -9.53 -6.93 15.18
CA LYS A 95 -8.22 -6.89 15.84
C LYS A 95 -7.99 -5.55 16.54
N TYR A 96 -8.40 -4.47 15.89
CA TYR A 96 -8.24 -3.10 16.36
C TYR A 96 -9.60 -2.45 16.64
N SER A 97 -9.76 -1.91 17.83
CA SER A 97 -10.81 -0.97 18.16
C SER A 97 -10.41 0.46 17.78
N LYS A 98 -11.36 1.39 17.90
CA LYS A 98 -11.08 2.82 17.70
C LYS A 98 -10.06 3.34 18.71
N GLU A 99 -10.10 2.86 19.94
CA GLU A 99 -9.18 3.20 21.03
C GLU A 99 -7.76 2.71 20.75
N ASP A 100 -7.63 1.53 20.13
CA ASP A 100 -6.32 1.01 19.73
C ASP A 100 -5.70 1.90 18.63
N ILE A 101 -6.48 2.28 17.63
CA ILE A 101 -6.02 3.20 16.57
C ILE A 101 -5.63 4.56 17.17
N GLU A 102 -6.44 5.11 18.07
CA GLU A 102 -6.12 6.36 18.75
C GLU A 102 -4.82 6.26 19.55
N SER A 103 -4.61 5.14 20.23
CA SER A 103 -3.38 4.87 21.00
C SER A 103 -2.15 4.83 20.10
N VAL A 104 -2.22 4.14 18.95
CA VAL A 104 -1.12 4.09 17.99
C VAL A 104 -0.79 5.49 17.48
N ILE A 105 -1.80 6.27 17.06
CA ILE A 105 -1.63 7.64 16.55
C ILE A 105 -1.00 8.56 17.61
N LYS A 106 -1.39 8.43 18.88
CA LYS A 106 -0.85 9.26 19.98
C LYS A 106 0.58 8.91 20.36
N ASN A 107 0.93 7.62 20.29
CA ASN A 107 2.21 7.12 20.78
C ASN A 107 3.30 7.08 19.72
N ASN A 108 2.96 7.30 18.44
CA ASN A 108 3.89 7.27 17.33
C ASN A 108 3.91 8.62 16.58
N LYS A 109 5.06 8.92 15.98
CA LYS A 109 5.17 10.03 15.03
C LYS A 109 4.69 9.55 13.67
N MET A 110 3.43 9.82 13.34
CA MET A 110 2.88 9.49 12.03
C MET A 110 3.52 10.35 10.94
N THR A 111 3.66 9.81 9.74
CA THR A 111 4.31 10.49 8.59
C THR A 111 3.54 11.70 8.11
N ILE A 112 2.24 11.72 8.33
CA ILE A 112 1.29 12.77 7.92
C ILE A 112 0.97 13.77 9.04
N GLY A 113 1.75 13.75 10.13
CA GLY A 113 1.59 14.69 11.23
C GLY A 113 0.43 14.33 12.19
N LYS A 114 -0.31 15.34 12.65
CA LYS A 114 -1.37 15.13 13.65
C LYS A 114 -2.65 14.63 13.00
N LEU A 115 -3.01 13.39 13.29
CA LEU A 115 -4.27 12.77 12.87
C LEU A 115 -5.36 12.93 13.94
N ASN A 116 -6.58 13.07 13.46
CA ASN A 116 -7.77 12.96 14.30
C ASN A 116 -8.41 11.59 14.07
N VAL A 117 -8.38 10.72 15.08
CA VAL A 117 -8.93 9.37 14.99
C VAL A 117 -10.39 9.36 14.51
N SER A 118 -11.21 10.34 14.91
CA SER A 118 -12.62 10.42 14.49
C SER A 118 -12.82 10.70 13.00
N LYS A 119 -11.75 11.06 12.27
CA LYS A 119 -11.80 11.29 10.81
C LYS A 119 -11.23 10.13 10.02
N VAL A 120 -10.32 9.37 10.61
CA VAL A 120 -9.63 8.25 9.95
C VAL A 120 -10.20 6.88 10.30
N TYR A 121 -10.88 6.76 11.43
CA TYR A 121 -11.62 5.56 11.81
C TYR A 121 -13.01 5.59 11.20
N ILE A 122 -13.31 4.67 10.29
CA ILE A 122 -14.59 4.62 9.57
C ILE A 122 -15.58 3.70 10.31
N ASN A 123 -15.19 2.45 10.53
CA ASN A 123 -15.94 1.42 11.23
C ASN A 123 -15.00 0.28 11.64
N ASP A 124 -15.54 -0.77 12.26
CA ASP A 124 -14.75 -1.92 12.71
C ASP A 124 -14.10 -2.70 11.55
N LYS A 125 -14.67 -2.67 10.35
CA LYS A 125 -14.08 -3.29 9.14
C LYS A 125 -12.94 -2.45 8.57
N ILE A 126 -13.09 -1.13 8.60
CA ILE A 126 -12.14 -0.14 8.12
C ILE A 126 -11.69 0.71 9.32
N PRO A 127 -10.77 0.21 10.17
CA PRO A 127 -10.32 0.94 11.36
C PRO A 127 -9.43 2.14 11.04
N TYR A 128 -8.90 2.19 9.81
CA TYR A 128 -8.09 3.30 9.35
C TYR A 128 -8.28 3.54 7.85
N ALA A 129 -8.50 4.78 7.48
CA ALA A 129 -8.54 5.23 6.09
C ALA A 129 -7.93 6.63 5.98
N TYR A 130 -6.97 6.80 5.05
CA TYR A 130 -6.30 8.08 4.82
C TYR A 130 -5.77 8.18 3.39
N ASP A 131 -5.85 9.38 2.81
CA ASP A 131 -5.26 9.71 1.53
C ASP A 131 -3.86 10.32 1.73
N TYR A 132 -2.84 9.55 1.42
CA TYR A 132 -1.44 9.95 1.54
C TYR A 132 -1.02 10.86 0.38
N ALA A 133 -1.61 10.68 -0.80
CA ALA A 133 -1.26 11.46 -1.98
C ALA A 133 -1.78 12.90 -1.89
N ASP A 134 -3.05 13.08 -1.56
CA ASP A 134 -3.68 14.41 -1.47
C ASP A 134 -3.67 14.98 -0.03
N VAL A 135 -3.15 14.20 0.95
CA VAL A 135 -2.95 14.60 2.36
C VAL A 135 -4.27 14.98 3.04
N ASP A 136 -5.27 14.15 2.87
CA ASP A 136 -6.57 14.34 3.50
C ASP A 136 -7.23 13.02 3.95
N THR A 137 -8.51 13.05 4.31
CA THR A 137 -9.25 11.89 4.78
C THR A 137 -10.26 11.36 3.74
N ASN A 138 -10.26 11.90 2.52
CA ASN A 138 -11.13 11.46 1.44
C ASN A 138 -10.46 10.33 0.65
N VAL A 139 -10.76 9.10 1.01
CA VAL A 139 -10.26 7.92 0.27
C VAL A 139 -11.21 7.45 -0.83
N SER A 140 -12.34 8.14 -1.04
CA SER A 140 -13.31 7.83 -2.08
C SER A 140 -12.97 8.57 -3.36
N GLY A 141 -11.94 8.11 -4.06
CA GLY A 141 -11.54 8.64 -5.37
C GLY A 141 -12.38 8.10 -6.51
N GLY A 142 -12.24 8.70 -7.71
CA GLY A 142 -12.96 8.30 -8.92
C GLY A 142 -12.60 6.92 -9.50
N GLU A 143 -11.51 6.32 -9.02
CA GLU A 143 -10.98 5.05 -9.53
C GLU A 143 -11.46 3.86 -8.71
N SER A 144 -11.97 2.83 -9.40
CA SER A 144 -12.54 1.64 -8.77
C SER A 144 -11.51 0.56 -8.38
N HIS A 145 -10.26 0.70 -8.82
CA HIS A 145 -9.22 -0.33 -8.67
C HIS A 145 -9.01 -0.72 -7.21
N GLY A 146 -8.78 0.22 -6.30
CA GLY A 146 -8.59 -0.06 -4.87
C GLY A 146 -9.81 -0.68 -4.20
N THR A 147 -11.02 -0.29 -4.62
CA THR A 147 -12.27 -0.92 -4.16
C THR A 147 -12.34 -2.39 -4.57
N HIS A 148 -11.95 -2.70 -5.82
CA HIS A 148 -11.90 -4.06 -6.33
C HIS A 148 -10.84 -4.89 -5.59
N VAL A 149 -9.64 -4.36 -5.43
CA VAL A 149 -8.54 -5.01 -4.68
C VAL A 149 -8.95 -5.28 -3.22
N ALA A 150 -9.49 -4.28 -2.52
CA ALA A 150 -10.00 -4.45 -1.16
C ALA A 150 -11.11 -5.51 -1.09
N GLY A 151 -11.94 -5.58 -2.13
CA GLY A 151 -13.00 -6.59 -2.27
C GLY A 151 -12.44 -8.00 -2.35
N ILE A 152 -11.43 -8.23 -3.18
CA ILE A 152 -10.75 -9.53 -3.31
C ILE A 152 -10.12 -9.95 -1.98
N VAL A 153 -9.50 -9.01 -1.26
CA VAL A 153 -8.88 -9.30 0.04
C VAL A 153 -9.94 -9.63 1.09
N GLY A 154 -10.94 -8.78 1.26
CA GLY A 154 -11.74 -8.88 2.46
C GLY A 154 -13.19 -8.39 2.38
N ALA A 155 -13.84 -8.39 1.20
CA ALA A 155 -15.27 -8.11 1.14
C ALA A 155 -16.05 -9.07 2.04
N ASN A 156 -17.10 -8.56 2.71
CA ASN A 156 -18.01 -9.35 3.54
C ASN A 156 -19.43 -8.78 3.41
N SER A 157 -20.23 -9.36 2.55
CA SER A 157 -21.62 -8.95 2.32
C SER A 157 -22.64 -10.07 2.57
N GLY A 158 -22.29 -11.00 3.46
CA GLY A 158 -23.19 -12.09 3.85
C GLY A 158 -23.46 -13.10 2.75
N GLY A 159 -22.43 -13.49 2.00
CA GLY A 159 -22.49 -14.51 0.96
C GLY A 159 -22.79 -13.99 -0.45
N VAL A 160 -23.00 -12.68 -0.64
CA VAL A 160 -23.24 -12.10 -1.97
C VAL A 160 -21.90 -11.77 -2.65
N VAL A 161 -21.00 -11.10 -1.92
CA VAL A 161 -19.62 -10.84 -2.34
C VAL A 161 -18.72 -11.10 -1.13
N GLU A 162 -17.83 -12.06 -1.25
CA GLU A 162 -16.88 -12.39 -0.20
C GLU A 162 -15.46 -12.42 -0.76
N GLY A 163 -14.54 -11.78 -0.04
CA GLY A 163 -13.11 -11.84 -0.30
C GLY A 163 -12.49 -13.12 0.29
N VAL A 164 -11.19 -13.28 0.08
CA VAL A 164 -10.42 -14.44 0.60
C VAL A 164 -10.38 -14.44 2.13
N ALA A 165 -10.37 -13.27 2.76
CA ALA A 165 -10.30 -13.06 4.21
C ALA A 165 -11.43 -12.14 4.70
N PRO A 166 -12.71 -12.58 4.66
CA PRO A 166 -13.87 -11.71 4.92
C PRO A 166 -13.90 -11.15 6.34
N ASP A 167 -13.22 -11.78 7.30
CA ASP A 167 -13.14 -11.32 8.69
C ASP A 167 -11.86 -10.50 8.99
N ALA A 168 -11.00 -10.21 8.00
CA ALA A 168 -9.87 -9.31 8.17
C ALA A 168 -10.34 -7.85 8.23
N GLN A 169 -9.67 -7.02 9.04
CA GLN A 169 -9.79 -5.57 8.98
C GLN A 169 -8.93 -5.02 7.85
N LEU A 170 -9.40 -3.96 7.20
CA LEU A 170 -8.71 -3.33 6.07
C LEU A 170 -8.29 -1.90 6.43
N PHE A 171 -7.00 -1.62 6.36
CA PHE A 171 -6.42 -0.29 6.49
C PHE A 171 -6.30 0.30 5.08
N ILE A 172 -7.11 1.29 4.77
CA ILE A 172 -7.17 1.91 3.44
C ILE A 172 -6.18 3.07 3.40
N MET A 173 -5.13 2.87 2.65
CA MET A 173 -4.04 3.83 2.48
C MET A 173 -3.98 4.25 1.01
N LYS A 174 -4.74 5.30 0.66
CA LYS A 174 -4.77 5.80 -0.70
C LYS A 174 -3.45 6.50 -1.01
N VAL A 175 -2.75 6.01 -2.03
CA VAL A 175 -1.44 6.51 -2.47
C VAL A 175 -1.46 7.09 -3.88
N PHE A 176 -2.56 6.93 -4.60
CA PHE A 176 -2.79 7.55 -5.91
C PHE A 176 -3.59 8.84 -5.75
N GLY A 177 -3.04 9.96 -6.21
CA GLY A 177 -3.69 11.27 -6.11
C GLY A 177 -4.83 11.45 -7.10
N ASP A 178 -5.88 12.17 -6.69
CA ASP A 178 -7.06 12.44 -7.53
C ASP A 178 -6.71 13.28 -8.77
N SER A 179 -5.72 14.16 -8.65
CA SER A 179 -5.30 15.06 -9.72
C SER A 179 -4.02 14.65 -10.42
N SER A 180 -3.15 13.86 -9.77
CA SER A 180 -1.85 13.48 -10.33
C SER A 180 -1.96 12.33 -11.34
N GLY A 181 -3.04 11.55 -11.30
CA GLY A 181 -3.21 10.37 -12.13
C GLY A 181 -2.20 9.26 -11.83
N GLY A 182 -1.59 9.26 -10.65
CA GLY A 182 -0.61 8.27 -10.25
C GLY A 182 -0.15 8.43 -8.81
N ALA A 183 0.80 7.59 -8.40
CA ALA A 183 1.41 7.57 -7.07
C ALA A 183 2.88 7.97 -7.14
N TYR A 184 3.37 8.61 -6.10
CA TYR A 184 4.79 8.89 -5.91
C TYR A 184 5.38 8.02 -4.79
N ASP A 185 6.68 7.74 -4.88
CA ASP A 185 7.41 6.96 -3.86
C ASP A 185 7.23 7.52 -2.46
N ASP A 186 7.21 8.85 -2.30
CA ASP A 186 7.10 9.48 -0.98
C ASP A 186 5.75 9.20 -0.30
N ASP A 187 4.67 9.04 -1.05
CA ASP A 187 3.35 8.69 -0.54
C ASP A 187 3.28 7.19 -0.20
N ILE A 188 3.83 6.34 -1.07
CA ILE A 188 3.94 4.90 -0.83
C ILE A 188 4.79 4.62 0.42
N LEU A 189 5.95 5.26 0.54
CA LEU A 189 6.83 5.13 1.69
C LEU A 189 6.17 5.60 2.98
N ALA A 190 5.35 6.67 2.93
CA ALA A 190 4.60 7.15 4.08
C ALA A 190 3.56 6.13 4.54
N ALA A 191 2.83 5.53 3.61
CA ALA A 191 1.86 4.48 3.90
C ALA A 191 2.53 3.22 4.47
N LEU A 192 3.70 2.82 3.93
CA LEU A 192 4.49 1.70 4.46
C LEU A 192 5.00 1.96 5.89
N ASP A 193 5.54 3.15 6.16
CA ASP A 193 6.07 3.52 7.47
C ASP A 193 4.97 3.52 8.53
N ASP A 194 3.79 4.05 8.19
CA ASP A 194 2.63 4.06 9.08
C ASP A 194 1.99 2.67 9.23
N SER A 195 2.01 1.83 8.18
CA SER A 195 1.58 0.41 8.28
C SER A 195 2.38 -0.36 9.32
N VAL A 196 3.70 -0.14 9.36
CA VAL A 196 4.57 -0.77 10.37
C VAL A 196 4.24 -0.25 11.77
N LYS A 197 3.96 1.04 11.94
CA LYS A 197 3.56 1.63 13.23
C LYS A 197 2.23 1.07 13.72
N PHE A 198 1.27 0.85 12.82
CA PHE A 198 0.01 0.20 13.17
C PHE A 198 0.17 -1.28 13.50
N GLY A 199 1.21 -1.95 13.00
CA GLY A 199 1.43 -3.38 13.21
C GLY A 199 0.41 -4.23 12.47
N VAL A 200 0.11 -3.89 11.22
CA VAL A 200 -0.72 -4.72 10.34
C VAL A 200 -0.03 -6.07 10.08
N ASP A 201 -0.79 -7.09 9.73
CA ASP A 201 -0.24 -8.44 9.50
C ASP A 201 0.26 -8.61 8.06
N ALA A 202 -0.38 -7.91 7.13
CA ALA A 202 -0.02 -7.94 5.71
C ALA A 202 -0.21 -6.56 5.07
N ILE A 203 0.53 -6.33 3.99
CA ILE A 203 0.40 -5.16 3.13
C ILE A 203 0.22 -5.66 1.70
N ASN A 204 -0.79 -5.14 1.00
CA ASN A 204 -1.00 -5.36 -0.42
C ASN A 204 -0.70 -4.09 -1.20
N MET A 205 0.12 -4.23 -2.24
CA MET A 205 0.48 -3.19 -3.19
C MET A 205 0.18 -3.69 -4.61
N SER A 206 -1.06 -3.49 -5.08
CA SER A 206 -1.44 -3.82 -6.45
C SER A 206 -1.04 -2.70 -7.41
N LEU A 207 0.23 -2.32 -7.34
CA LEU A 207 0.84 -1.25 -8.11
C LEU A 207 2.28 -1.63 -8.48
N GLY A 208 2.85 -0.97 -9.47
CA GLY A 208 4.20 -1.22 -9.90
C GLY A 208 4.57 -0.41 -11.14
N SER A 209 5.73 -0.69 -11.68
CA SER A 209 6.22 -0.13 -12.95
C SER A 209 6.52 -1.26 -13.91
N THR A 210 6.13 -1.09 -15.17
CA THR A 210 6.28 -2.06 -16.28
C THR A 210 7.70 -2.62 -16.44
N ALA A 211 8.70 -1.90 -15.97
CA ALA A 211 10.09 -2.25 -16.20
C ALA A 211 10.96 -2.26 -14.94
N GLY A 212 10.34 -2.19 -13.77
CA GLY A 212 11.07 -2.05 -12.52
C GLY A 212 11.80 -0.69 -12.44
N PHE A 213 12.77 -0.62 -11.55
CA PHE A 213 13.47 0.61 -11.20
C PHE A 213 14.91 0.61 -11.70
N SER A 214 15.52 1.80 -11.81
CA SER A 214 16.95 1.90 -11.98
C SER A 214 17.67 1.22 -10.82
N GLU A 215 18.85 0.63 -11.07
CA GLU A 215 19.62 -0.10 -10.04
C GLU A 215 19.90 0.76 -8.80
N SER A 216 20.10 2.06 -8.95
CA SER A 216 20.37 2.98 -7.86
C SER A 216 19.13 3.25 -6.98
N ALA A 217 17.97 3.53 -7.58
CA ALA A 217 16.71 3.70 -6.86
C ALA A 217 16.28 2.38 -6.18
N TYR A 218 16.45 1.26 -6.88
CA TYR A 218 16.10 -0.06 -6.38
C TYR A 218 16.89 -0.45 -5.12
N LYS A 219 18.16 -0.08 -5.01
CA LYS A 219 18.99 -0.41 -3.85
C LYS A 219 18.44 0.20 -2.55
N SER A 220 18.04 1.46 -2.59
CA SER A 220 17.46 2.15 -1.42
C SER A 220 16.11 1.60 -1.05
N MET A 221 15.25 1.34 -2.02
CA MET A 221 13.94 0.75 -1.81
C MET A 221 14.04 -0.68 -1.26
N ARG A 222 15.04 -1.46 -1.68
CA ARG A 222 15.30 -2.80 -1.12
C ARG A 222 15.55 -2.77 0.39
N GLU A 223 16.32 -1.81 0.88
CA GLU A 223 16.54 -1.66 2.33
C GLU A 223 15.24 -1.35 3.07
N VAL A 224 14.37 -0.55 2.49
CA VAL A 224 13.04 -0.23 3.05
C VAL A 224 12.16 -1.49 3.10
N TYR A 225 12.02 -2.19 2.01
CA TYR A 225 11.21 -3.42 1.95
C TYR A 225 11.72 -4.49 2.90
N ASN A 226 13.04 -4.64 3.04
CA ASN A 226 13.63 -5.56 4.02
C ASN A 226 13.28 -5.15 5.47
N ARG A 227 13.18 -3.86 5.78
CA ARG A 227 12.75 -3.40 7.11
C ARG A 227 11.28 -3.70 7.37
N VAL A 228 10.42 -3.49 6.38
CA VAL A 228 9.00 -3.89 6.46
C VAL A 228 8.89 -5.39 6.73
N LYS A 229 9.58 -6.23 5.94
CA LYS A 229 9.64 -7.67 6.16
C LYS A 229 10.15 -8.05 7.54
N ASN A 230 11.23 -7.43 7.99
CA ASN A 230 11.84 -7.72 9.29
C ASN A 230 10.98 -7.26 10.48
N SER A 231 9.96 -6.42 10.25
CA SER A 231 8.95 -6.09 11.27
C SER A 231 7.90 -7.20 11.46
N GLY A 232 7.97 -8.28 10.68
CA GLY A 232 7.05 -9.41 10.73
C GLY A 232 5.80 -9.26 9.85
N ILE A 233 5.75 -8.23 9.00
CA ILE A 233 4.64 -7.97 8.09
C ILE A 233 4.88 -8.71 6.76
N ALA A 234 3.87 -9.41 6.26
CA ALA A 234 3.88 -10.00 4.93
C ALA A 234 3.59 -8.91 3.88
N LEU A 235 4.54 -8.63 2.99
CA LEU A 235 4.41 -7.62 1.94
C LEU A 235 4.21 -8.29 0.59
N TYR A 236 3.11 -7.96 -0.08
CA TYR A 236 2.72 -8.48 -1.39
C TYR A 236 2.69 -7.34 -2.41
N CYS A 237 3.36 -7.54 -3.53
CA CYS A 237 3.37 -6.61 -4.67
C CYS A 237 2.91 -7.34 -5.93
N ALA A 238 2.24 -6.59 -6.82
CA ALA A 238 1.88 -7.13 -8.13
C ALA A 238 3.14 -7.40 -8.96
N ALA A 239 3.14 -8.53 -9.69
CA ALA A 239 4.21 -8.86 -10.65
C ALA A 239 4.11 -8.08 -11.97
N GLY A 240 2.99 -7.39 -12.20
CA GLY A 240 2.68 -6.65 -13.43
C GLY A 240 1.70 -7.40 -14.34
N ASN A 241 1.26 -6.72 -15.38
CA ASN A 241 0.27 -7.21 -16.34
C ASN A 241 0.89 -7.49 -17.73
N GLU A 242 2.13 -7.11 -17.96
CA GLU A 242 2.80 -7.24 -19.23
C GLU A 242 3.50 -8.58 -19.36
N TYR A 243 3.13 -9.30 -20.39
CA TYR A 243 3.56 -10.67 -20.66
C TYR A 243 4.94 -10.78 -21.30
N SER A 244 5.55 -9.68 -21.72
CA SER A 244 6.70 -9.76 -22.60
C SER A 244 8.01 -9.52 -21.85
N SER A 245 8.82 -10.56 -21.74
CA SER A 245 10.24 -10.48 -21.35
C SER A 245 11.13 -9.74 -22.35
N THR A 246 10.57 -9.29 -23.49
CA THR A 246 11.31 -8.60 -24.57
C THR A 246 10.95 -7.14 -24.69
N TYR A 247 10.14 -6.58 -23.80
CA TYR A 247 9.81 -5.17 -23.83
C TYR A 247 10.92 -4.33 -23.23
N GLU A 248 11.53 -3.48 -24.05
CA GLU A 248 12.25 -2.32 -23.54
C GLU A 248 11.20 -1.26 -23.17
N ASN A 249 11.21 -0.78 -21.92
CA ASN A 249 10.42 0.39 -21.58
C ASN A 249 11.07 1.67 -22.14
N ALA A 250 10.35 2.79 -22.06
CA ALA A 250 10.83 4.11 -22.50
C ALA A 250 12.13 4.56 -21.78
N ALA A 251 12.50 3.95 -20.66
CA ALA A 251 13.75 4.17 -19.93
C ALA A 251 14.89 3.24 -20.39
N GLY A 252 14.67 2.36 -21.37
CA GLY A 252 15.66 1.44 -21.90
C GLY A 252 16.05 0.29 -20.97
N ASN A 253 15.21 -0.05 -19.99
CA ASN A 253 15.45 -1.19 -19.12
C ASN A 253 15.12 -2.48 -19.86
N ASP A 254 16.04 -3.43 -19.83
CA ASP A 254 15.87 -4.75 -20.41
C ASP A 254 15.15 -5.66 -19.38
N LEU A 255 13.86 -5.91 -19.61
CA LEU A 255 13.04 -6.76 -18.73
C LEU A 255 13.53 -8.20 -18.64
N SER A 256 14.29 -8.68 -19.65
CA SER A 256 14.91 -10.01 -19.58
C SER A 256 15.98 -10.13 -18.49
N LYS A 257 16.43 -8.99 -17.97
CA LYS A 257 17.39 -8.86 -16.87
C LYS A 257 16.77 -8.35 -15.57
N ALA A 258 15.44 -8.23 -15.51
CA ALA A 258 14.74 -7.96 -14.27
C ALA A 258 15.06 -9.13 -13.32
N THR A 259 16.04 -8.94 -12.48
CA THR A 259 16.31 -9.86 -11.37
C THR A 259 15.11 -9.83 -10.46
N GLU A 260 14.60 -11.00 -10.12
CA GLU A 260 13.59 -11.12 -9.10
C GLU A 260 13.99 -10.31 -7.86
N PRO A 261 13.06 -9.57 -7.26
CA PRO A 261 13.36 -8.80 -6.07
C PRO A 261 13.78 -9.76 -4.95
N ASP A 262 15.08 -9.82 -4.68
CA ASP A 262 15.67 -10.58 -3.57
C ASP A 262 15.42 -9.89 -2.21
N ASN A 263 14.20 -9.39 -2.02
CA ASN A 263 13.81 -8.58 -0.88
C ASN A 263 12.68 -9.19 -0.05
N GLY A 264 12.24 -10.41 -0.41
CA GLY A 264 11.16 -11.10 0.28
C GLY A 264 9.77 -10.50 0.04
N VAL A 265 9.64 -9.68 -0.98
CA VAL A 265 8.34 -9.27 -1.53
C VAL A 265 7.83 -10.44 -2.37
N VAL A 266 6.61 -10.85 -2.13
CA VAL A 266 5.93 -11.87 -2.93
C VAL A 266 5.19 -11.13 -4.04
N ALA A 267 5.64 -11.29 -5.25
CA ALA A 267 5.02 -10.75 -6.44
C ALA A 267 3.89 -11.67 -6.93
#